data_91b080f050bad87c8ea6e15c5679b950
#
_entry.id   91b080f050bad87c8ea6e15c5679b950
#
_cell.length_a   1.000
_cell.length_b   1.000
_cell.length_c   1.000
_cell.angle_alpha   90.00
_cell.angle_beta   90.00
_cell.angle_gamma   90.00
#
_symmetry.space_group_name_H-M   'P 1'
#
loop_
_entity.id
_entity.type
_entity.pdbx_description
1 polymer ?
#
loop_
_entity_poly.entity_id
_entity_poly.type
_entity_poly.pdbx_seq_one_letter_code
_entity_poly.pdbx_strand_id
1 'polypeptide(L)'
;MPSLKDIKTQINSVGSTKKITSAMKMVAASKLRRSQEKAEAARPYSSRLEEMLASLASSASSGEGIIKLLTGTGNDQNYIVVPVSADRGLCGGFNSSINRETFKLVKSLEGDGKNVQIMPVGKKSRDFFNRVMKDQITESFVDLNISNTGY
;
A
#
# COMPACT_ATOMS: atom_id res chain seq x y z
N MET A 1 -37.26 -30.10 -2.60
CA MET A 1 -36.78 -29.69 -3.95
C MET A 1 -37.14 -28.23 -4.15
N PRO A 2 -36.24 -27.38 -4.67
CA PRO A 2 -36.61 -25.99 -4.96
C PRO A 2 -37.73 -25.93 -6.00
N SER A 3 -38.65 -25.01 -5.79
CA SER A 3 -39.77 -24.86 -6.73
C SER A 3 -39.30 -24.17 -8.02
N LEU A 4 -40.03 -24.35 -9.12
CA LEU A 4 -39.75 -23.69 -10.41
C LEU A 4 -39.68 -22.15 -10.25
N LYS A 5 -40.48 -21.60 -9.34
CA LYS A 5 -40.51 -20.18 -8.98
C LYS A 5 -39.20 -19.73 -8.32
N ASP A 6 -38.67 -20.55 -7.40
CA ASP A 6 -37.41 -20.25 -6.69
C ASP A 6 -36.24 -20.24 -7.66
N ILE A 7 -36.16 -21.21 -8.55
CA ILE A 7 -35.11 -21.28 -9.59
C ILE A 7 -35.18 -20.06 -10.51
N LYS A 8 -36.36 -19.65 -10.94
CA LYS A 8 -36.52 -18.45 -11.78
C LYS A 8 -36.09 -17.16 -11.06
N THR A 9 -36.42 -17.07 -9.79
CA THR A 9 -35.99 -15.96 -8.95
C THR A 9 -34.46 -15.92 -8.78
N GLN A 10 -33.82 -17.08 -8.56
CA GLN A 10 -32.37 -17.19 -8.51
C GLN A 10 -31.67 -16.79 -9.81
N ILE A 11 -32.20 -17.25 -10.98
CA ILE A 11 -31.67 -16.86 -12.29
C ILE A 11 -31.70 -15.35 -12.48
N ASN A 12 -32.83 -14.72 -12.16
CA ASN A 12 -32.97 -13.26 -12.26
C ASN A 12 -32.00 -12.52 -11.31
N SER A 13 -31.83 -12.98 -10.07
CA SER A 13 -30.90 -12.42 -9.10
C SER A 13 -29.46 -12.52 -9.56
N VAL A 14 -29.04 -13.70 -10.01
CA VAL A 14 -27.67 -13.91 -10.55
C VAL A 14 -27.45 -13.10 -11.82
N GLY A 15 -28.46 -12.99 -12.70
CA GLY A 15 -28.41 -12.13 -13.87
C GLY A 15 -28.19 -10.65 -13.53
N SER A 16 -28.85 -10.16 -12.49
CA SER A 16 -28.65 -8.80 -11.98
C SER A 16 -27.26 -8.62 -11.39
N THR A 17 -26.80 -9.55 -10.57
CA THR A 17 -25.45 -9.56 -9.99
C THR A 17 -24.38 -9.55 -11.08
N LYS A 18 -24.54 -10.34 -12.15
CA LYS A 18 -23.64 -10.35 -13.31
C LYS A 18 -23.53 -8.97 -13.96
N LYS A 19 -24.65 -8.26 -14.14
CA LYS A 19 -24.64 -6.90 -14.71
C LYS A 19 -23.89 -5.91 -13.82
N ILE A 20 -24.13 -5.97 -12.50
CA ILE A 20 -23.46 -5.10 -11.52
C ILE A 20 -21.95 -5.36 -11.52
N THR A 21 -21.53 -6.60 -11.43
CA THR A 21 -20.10 -6.95 -11.40
C THR A 21 -19.39 -6.61 -12.71
N SER A 22 -20.08 -6.73 -13.85
CA SER A 22 -19.55 -6.28 -15.15
C SER A 22 -19.33 -4.75 -15.18
N ALA A 23 -20.29 -3.99 -14.68
CA ALA A 23 -20.14 -2.54 -14.56
C ALA A 23 -18.98 -2.15 -13.60
N MET A 24 -18.87 -2.83 -12.47
CA MET A 24 -17.77 -2.63 -11.52
C MET A 24 -16.39 -2.92 -12.16
N LYS A 25 -16.30 -3.97 -12.98
CA LYS A 25 -15.08 -4.30 -13.74
C LYS A 25 -14.68 -3.16 -14.67
N MET A 26 -15.62 -2.57 -15.41
CA MET A 26 -15.33 -1.45 -16.32
C MET A 26 -14.85 -0.21 -15.55
N VAL A 27 -15.49 0.13 -14.43
CA VAL A 27 -15.08 1.26 -13.59
C VAL A 27 -13.68 1.02 -12.99
N ALA A 28 -13.41 -0.19 -12.51
CA ALA A 28 -12.10 -0.54 -11.96
C ALA A 28 -10.99 -0.46 -13.04
N ALA A 29 -11.25 -0.96 -14.24
CA ALA A 29 -10.32 -0.89 -15.37
C ALA A 29 -10.00 0.58 -15.76
N SER A 30 -11.01 1.46 -15.80
CA SER A 30 -10.81 2.88 -16.08
C SER A 30 -9.95 3.57 -15.00
N LYS A 31 -10.19 3.26 -13.72
CA LYS A 31 -9.38 3.79 -12.61
C LYS A 31 -7.94 3.29 -12.66
N LEU A 32 -7.76 1.99 -12.93
CA LEU A 32 -6.43 1.40 -13.06
C LEU A 32 -5.63 2.08 -14.16
N ARG A 33 -6.23 2.23 -15.35
CA ARG A 33 -5.59 2.90 -16.48
C ARG A 33 -5.11 4.31 -16.14
N ARG A 34 -5.97 5.12 -15.50
CA ARG A 34 -5.59 6.49 -15.08
C ARG A 34 -4.43 6.49 -14.07
N SER A 35 -4.42 5.52 -13.15
CA SER A 35 -3.32 5.40 -12.18
C SER A 35 -2.02 4.97 -12.85
N GLN A 36 -2.08 4.06 -13.82
CA GLN A 36 -0.93 3.65 -14.63
C GLN A 36 -0.37 4.81 -15.44
N GLU A 37 -1.21 5.56 -16.15
CA GLU A 37 -0.80 6.75 -16.93
C GLU A 37 -0.08 7.78 -16.04
N LYS A 38 -0.58 8.02 -14.82
CA LYS A 38 0.09 8.92 -13.85
C LYS A 38 1.44 8.37 -13.39
N ALA A 39 1.51 7.08 -13.06
CA ALA A 39 2.76 6.46 -12.62
C ALA A 39 3.82 6.47 -13.74
N GLU A 40 3.42 6.22 -14.98
CA GLU A 40 4.30 6.28 -16.15
C GLU A 40 4.79 7.70 -16.42
N ALA A 41 3.92 8.69 -16.28
CA ALA A 41 4.29 10.10 -16.42
C ALA A 41 5.28 10.58 -15.34
N ALA A 42 5.23 10.02 -14.13
CA ALA A 42 6.12 10.37 -13.03
C ALA A 42 7.51 9.70 -13.13
N ARG A 43 7.64 8.57 -13.84
CA ARG A 43 8.90 7.80 -13.96
C ARG A 43 10.10 8.63 -14.43
N PRO A 44 10.01 9.44 -15.50
CA PRO A 44 11.17 10.23 -15.94
C PRO A 44 11.69 11.18 -14.88
N TYR A 45 10.79 11.76 -14.07
CA TYR A 45 11.17 12.63 -12.96
C TYR A 45 11.89 11.85 -11.85
N SER A 46 11.35 10.72 -11.40
CA SER A 46 11.99 9.91 -10.35
C SER A 46 13.35 9.37 -10.79
N SER A 47 13.50 8.91 -12.04
CA SER A 47 14.79 8.46 -12.55
C SER A 47 15.84 9.58 -12.58
N ARG A 48 15.46 10.78 -12.98
CA ARG A 48 16.36 11.94 -12.95
C ARG A 48 16.74 12.33 -11.53
N LEU A 49 15.80 12.29 -10.61
CA LEU A 49 16.07 12.57 -9.21
C LEU A 49 17.04 11.53 -8.61
N GLU A 50 16.86 10.25 -8.92
CA GLU A 50 17.77 9.18 -8.50
C GLU A 50 19.21 9.40 -9.04
N GLU A 51 19.36 9.74 -10.32
CA GLU A 51 20.65 10.08 -10.93
C GLU A 51 21.33 11.25 -10.20
N MET A 52 20.56 12.32 -9.91
CA MET A 52 21.07 13.48 -9.17
C MET A 52 21.49 13.12 -7.74
N LEU A 53 20.67 12.35 -7.02
CA LEU A 53 21.00 11.89 -5.66
C LEU A 53 22.24 10.98 -5.66
N ALA A 54 22.38 10.07 -6.61
CA ALA A 54 23.57 9.23 -6.75
C ALA A 54 24.83 10.06 -7.00
N SER A 55 24.75 11.09 -7.86
CA SER A 55 25.85 12.00 -8.10
C SER A 55 26.24 12.82 -6.87
N LEU A 56 25.25 13.33 -6.12
CA LEU A 56 25.48 14.03 -4.86
C LEU A 56 26.09 13.12 -3.79
N ALA A 57 25.59 11.89 -3.66
CA ALA A 57 26.10 10.92 -2.70
C ALA A 57 27.57 10.56 -3.00
N SER A 58 27.94 10.38 -4.28
CA SER A 58 29.31 10.12 -4.69
C SER A 58 30.25 11.30 -4.42
N SER A 59 29.77 12.53 -4.59
CA SER A 59 30.53 13.74 -4.34
C SER A 59 30.68 14.03 -2.83
N ALA A 60 29.69 13.67 -2.02
CA ALA A 60 29.65 13.89 -0.59
C ALA A 60 30.57 12.94 0.22
N SER A 61 31.01 11.83 -0.38
CA SER A 61 31.85 10.82 0.30
C SER A 61 33.24 11.33 0.72
N SER A 62 33.60 12.57 0.37
CA SER A 62 34.97 13.11 0.52
C SER A 62 35.09 14.33 1.45
N GLY A 63 34.03 14.73 2.18
CA GLY A 63 34.07 15.99 2.95
C GLY A 63 33.41 15.97 4.33
N GLU A 64 33.89 16.82 5.25
CA GLU A 64 33.20 17.16 6.49
C GLU A 64 31.86 17.84 6.17
N GLY A 65 30.77 17.26 6.64
CA GLY A 65 29.42 17.81 6.45
C GLY A 65 28.43 16.90 5.71
N ILE A 66 28.72 15.61 5.60
CA ILE A 66 27.86 14.62 4.95
C ILE A 66 26.47 14.64 5.58
N ILE A 67 25.46 14.93 4.77
CA ILE A 67 24.07 14.94 5.20
C ILE A 67 23.68 13.50 5.57
N LYS A 68 23.41 13.26 6.84
CA LYS A 68 23.04 11.95 7.39
C LYS A 68 21.85 11.29 6.66
N LEU A 69 20.99 12.09 6.01
CA LEU A 69 19.90 11.62 5.16
C LEU A 69 20.38 10.90 3.89
N LEU A 70 21.57 11.22 3.38
CA LEU A 70 22.15 10.56 2.19
C LEU A 70 22.96 9.31 2.56
N THR A 71 23.67 9.33 3.67
CA THR A 71 24.61 8.27 4.05
C THR A 71 24.08 7.34 5.14
N GLY A 72 22.95 7.70 5.75
CA GLY A 72 22.44 7.03 6.93
C GLY A 72 23.13 7.47 8.21
N THR A 73 22.60 7.04 9.34
CA THR A 73 23.14 7.34 10.67
C THR A 73 24.08 6.26 11.19
N GLY A 74 24.17 5.12 10.53
CA GLY A 74 24.85 3.91 11.03
C GLY A 74 24.12 3.23 12.19
N ASN A 75 22.96 3.75 12.62
CA ASN A 75 22.17 3.16 13.69
C ASN A 75 21.08 2.27 13.09
N ASP A 76 21.11 1.00 13.44
CA ASP A 76 20.20 -0.04 12.97
C ASP A 76 19.26 -0.53 14.09
N GLN A 77 18.78 0.38 14.95
CA GLN A 77 17.95 0.04 16.09
C GLN A 77 16.46 0.34 15.86
N ASN A 78 16.13 1.38 15.12
CA ASN A 78 14.75 1.87 14.98
C ASN A 78 14.25 1.68 13.56
N TYR A 79 13.09 1.04 13.41
CA TYR A 79 12.45 0.75 12.14
C TYR A 79 11.04 1.33 12.08
N ILE A 80 10.68 1.87 10.93
CA ILE A 80 9.30 2.19 10.59
C ILE A 80 8.90 1.28 9.44
N VAL A 81 7.89 0.43 9.67
CA VAL A 81 7.34 -0.46 8.65
C VAL A 81 6.06 0.15 8.10
N VAL A 82 6.01 0.33 6.78
CA VAL A 82 4.90 0.99 6.09
C VAL A 82 4.15 -0.03 5.22
N PRO A 83 3.10 -0.70 5.75
CA PRO A 83 2.26 -1.56 4.94
C PRO A 83 1.32 -0.74 4.05
N VAL A 84 1.45 -0.90 2.74
CA VAL A 84 0.59 -0.23 1.76
C VAL A 84 -0.50 -1.16 1.28
N SER A 85 -1.73 -0.92 1.71
CA SER A 85 -2.92 -1.71 1.38
C SER A 85 -4.01 -0.87 0.70
N ALA A 86 -5.11 -1.50 0.33
CA ALA A 86 -6.25 -0.79 -0.20
C ALA A 86 -7.18 -0.26 0.91
N ASP A 87 -7.91 0.82 0.62
CA ASP A 87 -9.01 1.28 1.47
C ASP A 87 -10.24 0.38 1.33
N ARG A 88 -10.42 -0.25 0.18
CA ARG A 88 -11.57 -1.10 -0.15
C ARG A 88 -11.18 -2.57 -0.27
N GLY A 89 -12.17 -3.44 -0.12
CA GLY A 89 -12.05 -4.87 -0.36
C GLY A 89 -12.28 -5.25 -1.84
N LEU A 90 -12.63 -6.51 -2.03
CA LEU A 90 -12.88 -7.15 -3.34
C LEU A 90 -11.63 -7.24 -4.24
N CYS A 91 -10.46 -7.35 -3.62
CA CYS A 91 -9.16 -7.50 -4.27
C CYS A 91 -8.51 -8.87 -4.00
N GLY A 92 -9.32 -9.90 -3.76
CA GLY A 92 -8.82 -11.24 -3.40
C GLY A 92 -8.00 -11.24 -2.12
N GLY A 93 -6.86 -11.93 -2.12
CA GLY A 93 -5.94 -12.04 -0.98
C GLY A 93 -4.98 -10.85 -0.80
N PHE A 94 -5.05 -9.81 -1.60
CA PHE A 94 -4.08 -8.71 -1.62
C PHE A 94 -3.84 -8.11 -0.22
N ASN A 95 -4.89 -7.59 0.41
CA ASN A 95 -4.76 -6.95 1.72
C ASN A 95 -4.30 -7.93 2.82
N SER A 96 -4.83 -9.15 2.82
CA SER A 96 -4.47 -10.15 3.83
C SER A 96 -3.04 -10.65 3.67
N SER A 97 -2.53 -10.75 2.45
CA SER A 97 -1.14 -11.12 2.20
C SER A 97 -0.18 -10.06 2.69
N ILE A 98 -0.42 -8.78 2.37
CA ILE A 98 0.39 -7.66 2.85
C ILE A 98 0.41 -7.64 4.39
N ASN A 99 -0.76 -7.68 5.02
CA ASN A 99 -0.84 -7.62 6.48
C ASN A 99 -0.12 -8.79 7.16
N ARG A 100 -0.20 -9.99 6.59
CA ARG A 100 0.48 -11.18 7.11
C ARG A 100 1.99 -11.07 7.00
N GLU A 101 2.50 -10.66 5.85
CA GLU A 101 3.94 -10.51 5.64
C GLU A 101 4.50 -9.35 6.48
N THR A 102 3.77 -8.25 6.59
CA THR A 102 4.14 -7.15 7.51
C THR A 102 4.19 -7.63 8.96
N PHE A 103 3.19 -8.39 9.42
CA PHE A 103 3.17 -8.93 10.77
C PHE A 103 4.38 -9.83 11.06
N LYS A 104 4.74 -10.71 10.11
CA LYS A 104 5.92 -11.56 10.23
C LYS A 104 7.21 -10.74 10.28
N LEU A 105 7.33 -9.73 9.42
CA LEU A 105 8.50 -8.84 9.39
C LEU A 105 8.65 -8.10 10.71
N VAL A 106 7.59 -7.51 11.24
CA VAL A 106 7.60 -6.83 12.54
C VAL A 106 8.05 -7.78 13.65
N LYS A 107 7.47 -9.00 13.70
CA LYS A 107 7.85 -10.00 14.70
C LYS A 107 9.29 -10.48 14.59
N SER A 108 9.83 -10.58 13.38
CA SER A 108 11.23 -10.89 13.15
C SER A 108 12.14 -9.79 13.68
N LEU A 109 11.86 -8.53 13.32
CA LEU A 109 12.64 -7.38 13.79
C LEU A 109 12.60 -7.21 15.31
N GLU A 110 11.45 -7.42 15.94
CA GLU A 110 11.33 -7.43 17.40
C GLU A 110 12.13 -8.58 18.04
N GLY A 111 12.13 -9.75 17.40
CA GLY A 111 12.96 -10.89 17.82
C GLY A 111 14.47 -10.59 17.77
N ASP A 112 14.90 -9.74 16.86
CA ASP A 112 16.26 -9.24 16.75
C ASP A 112 16.55 -8.05 17.70
N GLY A 113 15.61 -7.73 18.59
CA GLY A 113 15.75 -6.65 19.58
C GLY A 113 15.62 -5.23 19.02
N LYS A 114 15.01 -5.09 17.83
CA LYS A 114 14.79 -3.78 17.19
C LYS A 114 13.51 -3.12 17.71
N ASN A 115 13.50 -1.79 17.70
CA ASN A 115 12.31 -0.99 17.97
C ASN A 115 11.53 -0.81 16.66
N VAL A 116 10.30 -1.31 16.61
CA VAL A 116 9.51 -1.27 15.38
C VAL A 116 8.26 -0.43 15.58
N GLN A 117 8.06 0.54 14.70
CA GLN A 117 6.84 1.31 14.56
C GLN A 117 6.16 0.97 13.24
N ILE A 118 4.84 1.08 13.20
CA ILE A 118 4.02 0.76 12.03
C ILE A 118 3.28 2.02 11.58
N MET A 119 3.37 2.33 10.28
CA MET A 119 2.67 3.45 9.66
C MET A 119 1.78 2.92 8.53
N PRO A 120 0.55 2.47 8.81
CA PRO A 120 -0.31 1.86 7.81
C PRO A 120 -0.80 2.87 6.78
N VAL A 121 -0.68 2.51 5.51
CA VAL A 121 -1.31 3.21 4.38
C VAL A 121 -2.46 2.35 3.86
N GLY A 122 -3.68 2.90 3.90
CA GLY A 122 -4.92 2.22 3.53
C GLY A 122 -5.69 1.66 4.73
N LYS A 123 -7.02 1.76 4.66
CA LYS A 123 -7.94 1.36 5.74
C LYS A 123 -7.77 -0.10 6.15
N LYS A 124 -7.51 -1.01 5.20
CA LYS A 124 -7.44 -2.44 5.48
C LYS A 124 -6.23 -2.82 6.34
N SER A 125 -5.08 -2.19 6.16
CA SER A 125 -3.93 -2.36 7.04
C SER A 125 -4.13 -1.65 8.36
N ARG A 126 -4.62 -0.40 8.36
CA ARG A 126 -4.93 0.32 9.61
C ARG A 126 -5.86 -0.50 10.51
N ASP A 127 -6.98 -0.98 9.98
CA ASP A 127 -7.98 -1.73 10.76
C ASP A 127 -7.44 -3.08 11.27
N PHE A 128 -6.53 -3.71 10.52
CA PHE A 128 -5.86 -4.93 10.96
C PHE A 128 -4.89 -4.64 12.10
N PHE A 129 -3.96 -3.69 11.92
CA PHE A 129 -2.93 -3.40 12.93
C PHE A 129 -3.49 -2.73 14.18
N ASN A 130 -4.57 -1.96 14.09
CA ASN A 130 -5.31 -1.46 15.26
C ASN A 130 -5.83 -2.57 16.18
N ARG A 131 -6.06 -3.78 15.65
CA ARG A 131 -6.53 -4.92 16.46
C ARG A 131 -5.40 -5.73 17.07
N VAL A 132 -4.24 -5.80 16.39
CA VAL A 132 -3.17 -6.74 16.77
C VAL A 132 -1.92 -6.07 17.34
N MET A 133 -1.67 -4.78 17.00
CA MET A 133 -0.45 -4.05 17.35
C MET A 133 -0.72 -2.54 17.49
N LYS A 134 -1.78 -2.16 18.19
CA LYS A 134 -2.25 -0.77 18.29
C LYS A 134 -1.18 0.18 18.83
N ASP A 135 -0.44 -0.25 19.83
CA ASP A 135 0.55 0.59 20.53
C ASP A 135 1.80 0.89 19.68
N GLN A 136 1.97 0.17 18.58
CA GLN A 136 3.09 0.37 17.64
C GLN A 136 2.73 1.29 16.47
N ILE A 137 1.46 1.69 16.35
CA ILE A 137 1.02 2.58 15.28
C ILE A 137 1.34 4.02 15.66
N THR A 138 2.15 4.69 14.83
CA THR A 138 2.44 6.12 14.98
C THR A 138 1.40 6.98 14.29
N GLU A 139 1.19 6.75 13.01
CA GLU A 139 0.27 7.51 12.17
C GLU A 139 -0.34 6.57 11.11
N SER A 140 -1.49 6.92 10.57
CA SER A 140 -2.13 6.13 9.51
C SER A 140 -2.66 7.02 8.40
N PHE A 141 -2.38 6.65 7.15
CA PHE A 141 -2.84 7.35 5.97
C PHE A 141 -3.97 6.57 5.31
N VAL A 142 -5.15 7.17 5.25
CA VAL A 142 -6.34 6.55 4.66
C VAL A 142 -7.03 7.52 3.72
N ASP A 143 -7.88 7.00 2.83
CA ASP A 143 -8.64 7.79 1.85
C ASP A 143 -7.74 8.69 0.98
N LEU A 144 -6.52 8.24 0.68
CA LEU A 144 -5.62 8.96 -0.20
C LEU A 144 -6.25 9.07 -1.58
N ASN A 145 -6.71 10.27 -1.91
CA ASN A 145 -7.31 10.54 -3.20
C ASN A 145 -6.23 10.79 -4.25
N ILE A 146 -5.72 9.73 -4.85
CA ILE A 146 -4.67 9.75 -5.88
C ILE A 146 -5.04 10.67 -7.08
N SER A 147 -6.33 10.99 -7.25
CA SER A 147 -6.74 11.93 -8.29
C SER A 147 -6.41 13.39 -7.99
N ASN A 148 -6.25 13.75 -6.71
CA ASN A 148 -6.00 15.12 -6.24
C ASN A 148 -4.59 15.33 -5.65
N THR A 149 -3.75 14.29 -5.60
CA THR A 149 -2.34 14.46 -5.28
C THR A 149 -1.64 15.08 -6.48
N GLY A 150 -1.67 16.41 -6.56
CA GLY A 150 -0.71 17.19 -7.32
C GLY A 150 0.54 17.41 -6.45
N TYR A 151 1.69 17.50 -7.09
CA TYR A 151 2.89 18.03 -6.45
C TYR A 151 2.69 19.52 -6.16
#